data_567285bef2f4e311ef8696a030bc2e09
#
_entry.id   567285bef2f4e311ef8696a030bc2e09
#
_cell.length_a   1.000
_cell.length_b   1.000
_cell.length_c   1.000
_cell.angle_alpha   90.00
_cell.angle_beta   90.00
_cell.angle_gamma   90.00
#
_symmetry.space_group_name_H-M   'P 1'
#
loop_
_entity.id
_entity.type
_entity.pdbx_description
1 polymer ?
#
loop_
_entity_poly.entity_id
_entity_poly.type
_entity_poly.pdbx_seq_one_letter_code
_entity_poly.pdbx_strand_id
1 'polypeptide(L)'
;KIGPEIKIAGIDLSFTNASLFMVISTSIILLLLSLGTKEKKIIPDKVQLIAEMFYSFVAKMISDTAGSKAKPYFPFIFSLFMFVLFCNMVGMLPYSFTVTSHIIVTLILALFIFIAVTIIGFAKHGFKYLGIFVPKGVPAVLLPLITIIEIISYLSRPVSLSVRLFANMMAGHTMLKVFGGFV
;
A
#
# COMPACT_ATOMS: atom_id res chain seq x y z
N LYS A 1 12.37 -4.96 -20.71
CA LYS A 1 11.18 -5.58 -21.32
C LYS A 1 11.44 -7.07 -21.43
N ILE A 2 10.53 -7.87 -20.90
CA ILE A 2 10.58 -9.34 -20.98
C ILE A 2 9.34 -9.75 -21.77
N GLY A 3 9.48 -10.02 -23.07
CA GLY A 3 8.39 -10.49 -23.93
C GLY A 3 8.05 -9.58 -25.11
N PRO A 4 7.10 -9.99 -25.98
CA PRO A 4 6.69 -9.22 -27.13
C PRO A 4 6.04 -7.89 -26.72
N GLU A 5 6.27 -6.85 -27.50
CA GLU A 5 5.66 -5.54 -27.28
C GLU A 5 4.16 -5.60 -27.61
N ILE A 6 3.32 -5.48 -26.58
CA ILE A 6 1.88 -5.39 -26.76
C ILE A 6 1.47 -3.92 -26.62
N LYS A 7 1.21 -3.28 -27.76
CA LYS A 7 0.67 -1.91 -27.81
C LYS A 7 -0.81 -1.96 -28.08
N ILE A 8 -1.63 -1.56 -27.12
CA ILE A 8 -3.07 -1.42 -27.26
C ILE A 8 -3.44 0.04 -27.08
N ALA A 9 -4.01 0.67 -28.09
CA ALA A 9 -4.50 2.04 -28.06
C ALA A 9 -3.46 3.10 -27.61
N GLY A 10 -2.18 2.95 -27.97
CA GLY A 10 -1.13 3.90 -27.62
C GLY A 10 -0.53 3.75 -26.22
N ILE A 11 -0.99 2.75 -25.44
CA ILE A 11 -0.45 2.42 -24.12
C ILE A 11 0.42 1.16 -24.25
N ASP A 12 1.68 1.26 -23.82
CA ASP A 12 2.59 0.11 -23.79
C ASP A 12 2.21 -0.82 -22.62
N LEU A 13 1.49 -1.90 -22.92
CA LEU A 13 1.13 -2.98 -22.00
C LEU A 13 2.15 -4.12 -22.01
N SER A 14 3.39 -3.84 -22.38
CA SER A 14 4.44 -4.85 -22.42
C SER A 14 4.79 -5.32 -21.00
N PHE A 15 5.00 -6.64 -20.86
CA PHE A 15 5.40 -7.25 -19.59
C PHE A 15 6.80 -6.77 -19.21
N THR A 16 6.90 -5.99 -18.14
CA THR A 16 8.15 -5.40 -17.65
C THR A 16 8.71 -6.19 -16.46
N ASN A 17 9.99 -5.96 -16.13
CA ASN A 17 10.59 -6.52 -14.91
C ASN A 17 9.78 -6.17 -13.67
N ALA A 18 9.22 -4.96 -13.59
CA ALA A 18 8.36 -4.55 -12.50
C ALA A 18 7.13 -5.45 -12.35
N SER A 19 6.44 -5.75 -13.46
CA SER A 19 5.28 -6.64 -13.46
C SER A 19 5.64 -8.06 -13.04
N LEU A 20 6.79 -8.56 -13.49
CA LEU A 20 7.29 -9.89 -13.09
C LEU A 20 7.53 -9.96 -11.57
N PHE A 21 8.21 -8.98 -11.01
CA PHE A 21 8.48 -8.95 -9.56
C PHE A 21 7.21 -8.73 -8.72
N MET A 22 6.21 -7.99 -9.23
CA MET A 22 4.89 -7.90 -8.59
C MET A 22 4.18 -9.26 -8.56
N VAL A 23 4.21 -10.01 -9.67
CA VAL A 23 3.61 -11.35 -9.74
C VAL A 23 4.35 -12.33 -8.82
N ILE A 24 5.68 -12.28 -8.76
CA ILE A 24 6.48 -13.10 -7.84
C ILE A 24 6.11 -12.78 -6.39
N SER A 25 6.05 -11.51 -6.01
CA SER A 25 5.67 -11.08 -4.65
C SER A 25 4.28 -11.56 -4.28
N THR A 26 3.31 -11.41 -5.19
CA THR A 26 1.93 -11.87 -4.98
C THR A 26 1.87 -13.40 -4.85
N SER A 27 2.64 -14.13 -5.66
CA SER A 27 2.71 -15.59 -5.59
C SER A 27 3.30 -16.07 -4.27
N ILE A 28 4.34 -15.40 -3.77
CA ILE A 28 4.94 -15.71 -2.45
C ILE A 28 3.92 -15.48 -1.33
N ILE A 29 3.16 -14.37 -1.38
CA ILE A 29 2.13 -14.07 -0.38
C ILE A 29 1.05 -15.16 -0.39
N LEU A 30 0.54 -15.51 -1.56
CA LEU A 30 -0.49 -16.55 -1.70
C LEU A 30 0.01 -17.91 -1.20
N LEU A 31 1.25 -18.26 -1.51
CA LEU A 31 1.87 -19.49 -1.06
C LEU A 31 2.05 -19.50 0.47
N LEU A 32 2.55 -18.42 1.05
CA LEU A 32 2.72 -18.29 2.50
C LEU A 32 1.39 -18.39 3.23
N LEU A 33 0.36 -17.68 2.75
CA LEU A 33 -0.97 -17.71 3.37
C LEU A 33 -1.66 -19.06 3.17
N SER A 34 -1.55 -19.68 2.00
CA SER A 34 -2.14 -20.99 1.73
C SER A 34 -1.51 -22.11 2.57
N LEU A 35 -0.18 -22.10 2.71
CA LEU A 35 0.54 -23.05 3.56
C LEU A 35 0.26 -22.78 5.04
N GLY A 36 0.23 -21.51 5.46
CA GLY A 36 -0.07 -21.14 6.85
C GLY A 36 -1.48 -21.46 7.31
N THR A 37 -2.44 -21.56 6.37
CA THR A 37 -3.86 -21.85 6.69
C THR A 37 -4.28 -23.29 6.44
N LYS A 38 -3.43 -24.10 5.78
CA LYS A 38 -3.75 -25.46 5.33
C LYS A 38 -3.96 -26.43 6.48
N GLU A 39 -3.16 -26.34 7.52
CA GLU A 39 -3.27 -27.20 8.70
C GLU A 39 -3.36 -26.33 9.96
N LYS A 40 -4.57 -26.24 10.54
CA LYS A 40 -4.79 -25.55 11.82
C LYS A 40 -4.35 -26.46 12.96
N LYS A 41 -3.06 -26.48 13.28
CA LYS A 41 -2.52 -27.20 14.43
C LYS A 41 -2.54 -26.31 15.67
N ILE A 42 -2.79 -26.93 16.83
CA ILE A 42 -2.74 -26.25 18.15
C ILE A 42 -1.31 -25.76 18.43
N ILE A 43 -0.31 -26.54 17.98
CA ILE A 43 1.10 -26.13 18.00
C ILE A 43 1.45 -25.68 16.58
N PRO A 44 1.61 -24.36 16.32
CA PRO A 44 1.82 -23.86 14.98
C PRO A 44 3.17 -24.26 14.40
N ASP A 45 3.19 -24.69 13.15
CA ASP A 45 4.43 -24.83 12.38
C ASP A 45 5.04 -23.44 12.13
N LYS A 46 6.34 -23.39 11.79
CA LYS A 46 7.08 -22.13 11.55
C LYS A 46 6.38 -21.20 10.55
N VAL A 47 5.80 -21.76 9.48
CA VAL A 47 5.09 -20.99 8.45
C VAL A 47 3.76 -20.44 8.98
N GLN A 48 3.03 -21.27 9.72
CA GLN A 48 1.79 -20.85 10.38
C GLN A 48 2.07 -19.74 11.40
N LEU A 49 3.12 -19.89 12.21
CA LEU A 49 3.53 -18.87 13.19
C LEU A 49 3.83 -17.52 12.55
N ILE A 50 4.54 -17.52 11.40
CA ILE A 50 4.83 -16.28 10.65
C ILE A 50 3.54 -15.65 10.13
N ALA A 51 2.64 -16.43 9.54
CA ALA A 51 1.36 -15.93 9.05
C ALA A 51 0.48 -15.35 10.18
N GLU A 52 0.41 -16.03 11.33
CA GLU A 52 -0.30 -15.58 12.51
C GLU A 52 0.30 -14.31 13.12
N MET A 53 1.64 -14.18 13.09
CA MET A 53 2.34 -12.99 13.56
C MET A 53 1.98 -11.78 12.71
N PHE A 54 1.99 -11.90 11.38
CA PHE A 54 1.55 -10.80 10.49
C PHE A 54 0.09 -10.46 10.69
N TYR A 55 -0.77 -11.47 10.83
CA TYR A 55 -2.19 -11.27 11.10
C TYR A 55 -2.40 -10.49 12.40
N SER A 56 -1.79 -10.94 13.49
CA SER A 56 -1.90 -10.31 14.80
C SER A 56 -1.34 -8.89 14.82
N PHE A 57 -0.23 -8.67 14.14
CA PHE A 57 0.39 -7.36 14.02
C PHE A 57 -0.54 -6.36 13.32
N VAL A 58 -1.09 -6.73 12.16
CA VAL A 58 -2.01 -5.86 11.42
C VAL A 58 -3.32 -5.67 12.18
N ALA A 59 -3.85 -6.72 12.80
CA ALA A 59 -5.07 -6.63 13.60
C ALA A 59 -4.90 -5.67 14.79
N LYS A 60 -3.78 -5.76 15.49
CA LYS A 60 -3.44 -4.84 16.59
C LYS A 60 -3.31 -3.41 16.09
N MET A 61 -2.57 -3.20 15.01
CA MET A 61 -2.39 -1.88 14.41
C MET A 61 -3.72 -1.22 14.02
N ILE A 62 -4.64 -1.98 13.42
CA ILE A 62 -5.98 -1.49 13.08
C ILE A 62 -6.79 -1.17 14.32
N SER A 63 -6.75 -2.04 15.34
CA SER A 63 -7.45 -1.84 16.60
C SER A 63 -6.98 -0.58 17.32
N ASP A 64 -5.67 -0.34 17.35
CA ASP A 64 -5.05 0.79 18.04
C ASP A 64 -5.30 2.11 17.28
N THR A 65 -5.39 2.07 15.95
CA THR A 65 -5.51 3.28 15.11
C THR A 65 -6.97 3.68 14.85
N ALA A 66 -7.81 2.72 14.49
CA ALA A 66 -9.17 2.97 14.01
C ALA A 66 -10.27 2.34 14.86
N GLY A 67 -9.89 1.56 15.89
CA GLY A 67 -10.81 0.90 16.80
C GLY A 67 -11.63 -0.22 16.16
N SER A 68 -12.67 -0.69 16.87
CA SER A 68 -13.49 -1.84 16.46
C SER A 68 -14.30 -1.62 15.18
N LYS A 69 -14.55 -0.36 14.81
CA LYS A 69 -15.33 -0.01 13.59
C LYS A 69 -14.57 -0.30 12.28
N ALA A 70 -13.26 -0.49 12.33
CA ALA A 70 -12.44 -0.77 11.16
C ALA A 70 -12.28 -2.27 10.87
N LYS A 71 -12.78 -3.15 11.71
CA LYS A 71 -12.72 -4.61 11.51
C LYS A 71 -13.20 -5.11 10.13
N PRO A 72 -14.28 -4.58 9.53
CA PRO A 72 -14.72 -5.00 8.20
C PRO A 72 -13.70 -4.74 7.09
N TYR A 73 -12.80 -3.77 7.28
CA TYR A 73 -11.78 -3.37 6.31
C TYR A 73 -10.45 -4.11 6.49
N PHE A 74 -10.39 -4.98 7.50
CA PHE A 74 -9.19 -5.77 7.81
C PHE A 74 -8.62 -6.51 6.59
N PRO A 75 -9.42 -7.28 5.79
CA PRO A 75 -8.89 -8.00 4.64
C PRO A 75 -8.22 -7.10 3.61
N PHE A 76 -8.78 -5.92 3.37
CA PHE A 76 -8.23 -4.94 2.43
C PHE A 76 -6.90 -4.36 2.92
N ILE A 77 -6.86 -3.93 4.19
CA ILE A 77 -5.65 -3.35 4.79
C ILE A 77 -4.55 -4.41 4.91
N PHE A 78 -4.91 -5.64 5.30
CA PHE A 78 -3.98 -6.75 5.40
C PHE A 78 -3.36 -7.11 4.05
N SER A 79 -4.17 -7.22 3.00
CA SER A 79 -3.66 -7.54 1.65
C SER A 79 -2.74 -6.44 1.11
N LEU A 80 -3.07 -5.17 1.33
CA LEU A 80 -2.21 -4.04 0.98
C LEU A 80 -0.88 -4.06 1.75
N PHE A 81 -0.96 -4.26 3.05
CA PHE A 81 0.23 -4.34 3.90
C PHE A 81 1.16 -5.46 3.44
N MET A 82 0.63 -6.66 3.24
CA MET A 82 1.40 -7.81 2.77
C MET A 82 2.00 -7.57 1.38
N PHE A 83 1.23 -7.00 0.46
CA PHE A 83 1.72 -6.69 -0.88
C PHE A 83 2.90 -5.72 -0.86
N VAL A 84 2.77 -4.59 -0.16
CA VAL A 84 3.84 -3.59 -0.05
C VAL A 84 5.06 -4.17 0.67
N LEU A 85 4.85 -4.90 1.77
CA LEU A 85 5.91 -5.53 2.54
C LEU A 85 6.73 -6.50 1.67
N PHE A 86 6.07 -7.42 0.98
CA PHE A 86 6.76 -8.40 0.14
C PHE A 86 7.41 -7.77 -1.10
N CYS A 87 6.78 -6.78 -1.72
CA CYS A 87 7.42 -6.01 -2.79
C CYS A 87 8.71 -5.34 -2.31
N ASN A 88 8.72 -4.80 -1.09
CA ASN A 88 9.90 -4.19 -0.50
C ASN A 88 10.96 -5.25 -0.14
N MET A 89 10.57 -6.36 0.47
CA MET A 89 11.49 -7.44 0.84
C MET A 89 12.16 -8.07 -0.39
N VAL A 90 11.38 -8.38 -1.41
CA VAL A 90 11.91 -8.93 -2.67
C VAL A 90 12.81 -7.92 -3.38
N GLY A 91 12.45 -6.62 -3.32
CA GLY A 91 13.26 -5.55 -3.89
C GLY A 91 14.61 -5.31 -3.18
N MET A 92 14.75 -5.73 -1.92
CA MET A 92 16.01 -5.60 -1.17
C MET A 92 17.00 -6.73 -1.44
N LEU A 93 16.59 -7.80 -2.11
CA LEU A 93 17.52 -8.87 -2.50
C LEU A 93 18.56 -8.35 -3.49
N PRO A 94 19.84 -8.71 -3.34
CA PRO A 94 20.88 -8.33 -4.29
C PRO A 94 20.51 -8.85 -5.70
N TYR A 95 20.72 -8.01 -6.71
CA TYR A 95 20.37 -8.26 -8.12
C TYR A 95 18.85 -8.30 -8.43
N SER A 96 17.97 -8.03 -7.47
CA SER A 96 16.53 -7.92 -7.73
C SER A 96 16.13 -6.51 -8.18
N PHE A 97 15.01 -6.45 -8.90
CA PHE A 97 14.43 -5.19 -9.35
C PHE A 97 13.45 -4.67 -8.27
N THR A 98 13.77 -3.53 -7.69
CA THR A 98 12.92 -2.92 -6.65
C THR A 98 11.75 -2.19 -7.29
N VAL A 99 10.57 -2.80 -7.25
CA VAL A 99 9.35 -2.24 -7.84
C VAL A 99 8.96 -0.92 -7.19
N THR A 100 9.05 -0.83 -5.88
CA THR A 100 8.69 0.35 -5.07
C THR A 100 9.71 1.49 -5.12
N SER A 101 10.88 1.30 -5.77
CA SER A 101 11.82 2.38 -6.07
C SER A 101 11.40 3.24 -7.26
N HIS A 102 10.36 2.85 -8.00
CA HIS A 102 9.78 3.65 -9.07
C HIS A 102 8.62 4.49 -8.54
N ILE A 103 8.77 5.81 -8.61
CA ILE A 103 7.75 6.75 -8.14
C ILE A 103 6.38 6.56 -8.83
N ILE A 104 6.38 6.13 -10.09
CA ILE A 104 5.14 5.86 -10.84
C ILE A 104 4.36 4.71 -10.19
N VAL A 105 5.02 3.63 -9.79
CA VAL A 105 4.38 2.47 -9.16
C VAL A 105 3.81 2.84 -7.79
N THR A 106 4.59 3.55 -6.98
CA THR A 106 4.13 4.01 -5.66
C THR A 106 3.01 5.04 -5.77
N LEU A 107 3.03 5.88 -6.80
CA LEU A 107 1.97 6.85 -7.07
C LEU A 107 0.66 6.15 -7.50
N ILE A 108 0.74 5.18 -8.40
CA ILE A 108 -0.44 4.40 -8.82
C ILE A 108 -1.04 3.65 -7.62
N LEU A 109 -0.19 3.04 -6.80
CA LEU A 109 -0.64 2.34 -5.59
C LEU A 109 -1.31 3.29 -4.60
N ALA A 110 -0.70 4.46 -4.36
CA ALA A 110 -1.25 5.50 -3.49
C ALA A 110 -2.58 6.06 -4.01
N LEU A 111 -2.70 6.28 -5.33
CA LEU A 111 -3.95 6.69 -5.97
C LEU A 111 -5.02 5.61 -5.86
N PHE A 112 -4.67 4.35 -6.05
CA PHE A 112 -5.60 3.24 -5.89
C PHE A 112 -6.18 3.20 -4.47
N ILE A 113 -5.33 3.31 -3.45
CA ILE A 113 -5.75 3.36 -2.05
C ILE A 113 -6.64 4.58 -1.80
N PHE A 114 -6.24 5.74 -2.32
CA PHE A 114 -6.98 6.99 -2.16
C PHE A 114 -8.39 6.90 -2.77
N ILE A 115 -8.51 6.38 -3.98
CA ILE A 115 -9.79 6.17 -4.67
C ILE A 115 -10.64 5.16 -3.89
N ALA A 116 -10.07 4.04 -3.45
CA ALA A 116 -10.76 3.02 -2.67
C ALA A 116 -11.31 3.59 -1.36
N VAL A 117 -10.50 4.35 -0.61
CA VAL A 117 -10.92 4.99 0.64
C VAL A 117 -12.01 6.04 0.38
N THR A 118 -11.90 6.81 -0.70
CA THR A 118 -12.91 7.80 -1.09
C THR A 118 -14.24 7.15 -1.42
N ILE A 119 -14.23 6.06 -2.22
CA ILE A 119 -15.44 5.31 -2.58
C ILE A 119 -16.09 4.71 -1.32
N ILE A 120 -15.31 4.11 -0.43
CA ILE A 120 -15.81 3.57 0.84
C ILE A 120 -16.40 4.67 1.71
N GLY A 121 -15.76 5.84 1.77
CA GLY A 121 -16.25 7.00 2.49
C GLY A 121 -17.60 7.48 1.97
N PHE A 122 -17.75 7.61 0.66
CA PHE A 122 -19.02 7.98 0.02
C PHE A 122 -20.09 6.91 0.20
N ALA A 123 -19.77 5.63 0.06
CA ALA A 123 -20.72 4.54 0.23
C ALA A 123 -21.28 4.46 1.66
N LYS A 124 -20.44 4.78 2.66
CA LYS A 124 -20.83 4.68 4.08
C LYS A 124 -21.51 5.94 4.61
N HIS A 125 -21.09 7.11 4.19
CA HIS A 125 -21.55 8.39 4.71
C HIS A 125 -22.36 9.22 3.71
N GLY A 126 -22.41 8.84 2.43
CA GLY A 126 -23.11 9.56 1.38
C GLY A 126 -22.66 11.02 1.30
N PHE A 127 -23.63 11.94 1.13
CA PHE A 127 -23.35 13.39 1.07
C PHE A 127 -22.78 13.97 2.38
N LYS A 128 -22.95 13.29 3.52
CA LYS A 128 -22.34 13.72 4.79
C LYS A 128 -20.81 13.63 4.77
N TYR A 129 -20.24 12.85 3.85
CA TYR A 129 -18.80 12.79 3.63
C TYR A 129 -18.21 14.13 3.20
N LEU A 130 -18.96 14.93 2.46
CA LEU A 130 -18.56 16.30 2.10
C LEU A 130 -18.47 17.24 3.32
N GLY A 131 -19.11 16.89 4.42
CA GLY A 131 -18.99 17.61 5.69
C GLY A 131 -17.58 17.58 6.31
N ILE A 132 -16.70 16.69 5.83
CA ILE A 132 -15.27 16.66 6.22
C ILE A 132 -14.58 17.94 5.72
N PHE A 133 -14.97 18.45 4.54
CA PHE A 133 -14.40 19.66 3.97
C PHE A 133 -14.96 20.95 4.59
N VAL A 134 -16.04 20.83 5.36
CA VAL A 134 -16.70 21.97 6.00
C VAL A 134 -16.77 21.75 7.51
N PRO A 135 -15.75 22.18 8.26
CA PRO A 135 -15.74 22.03 9.72
C PRO A 135 -16.87 22.85 10.35
N LYS A 136 -17.58 22.24 11.30
CA LYS A 136 -18.65 22.90 12.05
C LYS A 136 -18.06 23.89 13.06
N GLY A 137 -18.66 25.10 13.13
CA GLY A 137 -18.26 26.10 14.12
C GLY A 137 -17.34 27.22 13.58
N VAL A 138 -17.13 27.28 12.28
CA VAL A 138 -16.33 28.33 11.64
C VAL A 138 -17.23 29.49 11.19
N PRO A 139 -16.81 30.76 11.38
CA PRO A 139 -17.51 31.90 10.82
C PRO A 139 -17.68 31.80 9.31
N ALA A 140 -18.87 32.13 8.78
CA ALA A 140 -19.21 32.00 7.36
C ALA A 140 -18.24 32.71 6.40
N VAL A 141 -17.59 33.77 6.86
CA VAL A 141 -16.59 34.53 6.07
C VAL A 141 -15.31 33.71 5.81
N LEU A 142 -14.89 32.82 6.76
CA LEU A 142 -13.69 32.04 6.63
C LEU A 142 -13.95 30.66 6.00
N LEU A 143 -15.20 30.26 5.82
CA LEU A 143 -15.61 28.96 5.28
C LEU A 143 -14.97 28.64 3.92
N PRO A 144 -14.98 29.52 2.89
CA PRO A 144 -14.41 29.21 1.59
C PRO A 144 -12.89 28.98 1.66
N LEU A 145 -12.19 29.76 2.48
CA LEU A 145 -10.74 29.63 2.66
C LEU A 145 -10.38 28.27 3.29
N ILE A 146 -11.07 27.91 4.35
CA ILE A 146 -10.82 26.63 5.07
C ILE A 146 -11.18 25.44 4.18
N THR A 147 -12.27 25.51 3.42
CA THR A 147 -12.67 24.45 2.49
C THR A 147 -11.59 24.22 1.41
N ILE A 148 -11.02 25.28 0.85
CA ILE A 148 -9.93 25.16 -0.13
C ILE A 148 -8.70 24.50 0.49
N ILE A 149 -8.30 24.92 1.69
CA ILE A 149 -7.17 24.33 2.41
C ILE A 149 -7.42 22.86 2.70
N GLU A 150 -8.61 22.48 3.11
CA GLU A 150 -8.96 21.08 3.40
C GLU A 150 -8.96 20.22 2.14
N ILE A 151 -9.44 20.73 0.99
CA ILE A 151 -9.37 20.03 -0.29
C ILE A 151 -7.91 19.82 -0.70
N ILE A 152 -7.07 20.82 -0.60
CA ILE A 152 -5.63 20.70 -0.92
C ILE A 152 -4.96 19.69 0.01
N SER A 153 -5.25 19.75 1.29
CA SER A 153 -4.75 18.80 2.29
C SER A 153 -5.19 17.36 1.96
N TYR A 154 -6.44 17.17 1.58
CA TYR A 154 -6.97 15.86 1.20
C TYR A 154 -6.29 15.31 -0.06
N LEU A 155 -6.08 16.11 -1.10
CA LEU A 155 -5.41 15.75 -2.33
C LEU A 155 -3.90 15.52 -2.13
N SER A 156 -3.28 16.15 -1.15
CA SER A 156 -1.86 15.95 -0.84
C SER A 156 -1.56 14.60 -0.19
N ARG A 157 -2.55 13.93 0.41
CA ARG A 157 -2.38 12.64 1.09
C ARG A 157 -1.80 11.54 0.19
N PRO A 158 -2.35 11.25 -1.02
CA PRO A 158 -1.77 10.23 -1.90
C PRO A 158 -0.37 10.61 -2.39
N VAL A 159 -0.12 11.89 -2.63
CA VAL A 159 1.21 12.38 -3.04
C VAL A 159 2.21 12.16 -1.91
N SER A 160 1.88 12.57 -0.69
CA SER A 160 2.74 12.38 0.48
C SER A 160 3.01 10.90 0.78
N LEU A 161 2.00 10.04 0.66
CA LEU A 161 2.14 8.59 0.84
C LEU A 161 3.06 7.98 -0.21
N SER A 162 2.88 8.36 -1.48
CA SER A 162 3.69 7.91 -2.60
C SER A 162 5.16 8.31 -2.43
N VAL A 163 5.42 9.59 -2.14
CA VAL A 163 6.78 10.12 -1.94
C VAL A 163 7.44 9.46 -0.73
N ARG A 164 6.70 9.25 0.36
CA ARG A 164 7.24 8.58 1.55
C ARG A 164 7.67 7.16 1.25
N LEU A 165 6.84 6.38 0.57
CA LEU A 165 7.15 5.00 0.20
C LEU A 165 8.34 4.93 -0.75
N PHE A 166 8.35 5.78 -1.78
CA PHE A 166 9.44 5.89 -2.74
C PHE A 166 10.76 6.29 -2.06
N ALA A 167 10.75 7.37 -1.25
CA ALA A 167 11.94 7.89 -0.60
C ALA A 167 12.56 6.89 0.38
N ASN A 168 11.74 6.21 1.19
CA ASN A 168 12.21 5.20 2.12
C ASN A 168 12.90 4.04 1.40
N MET A 169 12.30 3.55 0.31
CA MET A 169 12.90 2.45 -0.47
C MET A 169 14.15 2.88 -1.24
N MET A 170 14.13 4.07 -1.85
CA MET A 170 15.29 4.60 -2.56
C MET A 170 16.46 4.82 -1.59
N ALA A 171 16.21 5.43 -0.44
CA ALA A 171 17.25 5.65 0.58
C ALA A 171 17.81 4.32 1.11
N GLY A 172 16.94 3.36 1.46
CA GLY A 172 17.35 2.04 1.93
C GLY A 172 18.19 1.28 0.91
N HIS A 173 17.77 1.28 -0.35
CA HIS A 173 18.50 0.60 -1.43
C HIS A 173 19.85 1.26 -1.74
N THR A 174 19.90 2.59 -1.71
CA THR A 174 21.16 3.35 -1.90
C THR A 174 22.12 3.08 -0.76
N MET A 175 21.65 3.07 0.49
CA MET A 175 22.48 2.75 1.66
C MET A 175 23.08 1.35 1.56
N LEU A 176 22.29 0.34 1.21
CA LEU A 176 22.76 -1.04 1.03
C LEU A 176 23.83 -1.13 -0.08
N LYS A 177 23.64 -0.43 -1.20
CA LYS A 177 24.63 -0.39 -2.28
C LYS A 177 25.94 0.28 -1.86
N VAL A 178 25.86 1.38 -1.12
CA VAL A 178 27.03 2.10 -0.61
C VAL A 178 27.81 1.21 0.36
N PHE A 179 27.15 0.60 1.34
CA PHE A 179 27.80 -0.32 2.28
C PHE A 179 28.38 -1.55 1.57
N GLY A 180 27.67 -2.11 0.59
CA GLY A 180 28.16 -3.23 -0.22
C GLY A 180 29.34 -2.87 -1.13
N GLY A 181 29.55 -1.58 -1.43
CA GLY A 181 30.70 -1.10 -2.19
C GLY A 181 31.95 -0.82 -1.35
N PHE A 182 31.81 -0.80 -0.01
CA PHE A 182 32.95 -0.66 0.92
C PHE A 182 33.56 -1.99 1.38
N VAL A 183 32.90 -3.11 1.05
CA VAL A 183 33.36 -4.49 1.31
C VAL A 183 33.98 -5.09 0.06
#